data_cb1330b129078baad98540eafeaffc21
#
_entry.id   cb1330b129078baad98540eafeaffc21
#
_cell.length_a   1.000
_cell.length_b   1.000
_cell.length_c   1.000
_cell.angle_alpha   90.00
_cell.angle_beta   90.00
_cell.angle_gamma   90.00
#
_symmetry.space_group_name_H-M   'P 1'
#
loop_
_entity.id
_entity.type
_entity.pdbx_description
1 polymer ?
#
loop_
_entity_poly.entity_id
_entity_poly.type
_entity_poly.pdbx_seq_one_letter_code
_entity_poly.pdbx_strand_id
1 'polypeptide(L)'
;LVTGHSDIAIGSRLSSASVVARGPKREVISRCYNLLLRVVFAVRFRDAQCGFKAARTDVIKRLLPAVEDEEWFFDTELLLIAEHNGLRVHEVPVDWIDDPDSRVDVRSTAIADLRGVRRMISRFARGTANVDLGPYERTPLTDDFGRQTVSFVVIGVVSTLISLAIFLALRDEIGAPWANAIGFTATAIGNKWANRRWTFDRRGDD
;
A
#
# COMPACT_ATOMS: atom_id res chain seq x y z
N LEU A 1 -3.33 -9.30 2.83
CA LEU A 1 -4.37 -8.46 3.44
C LEU A 1 -5.75 -9.14 3.36
N VAL A 2 -6.25 -9.39 2.15
CA VAL A 2 -7.59 -9.96 1.93
C VAL A 2 -7.73 -11.36 2.54
N THR A 3 -6.67 -12.15 2.51
CA THR A 3 -6.65 -13.53 3.07
C THR A 3 -6.46 -13.60 4.59
N GLY A 4 -6.38 -12.46 5.29
CA GLY A 4 -6.04 -12.44 6.71
C GLY A 4 -4.61 -12.93 7.02
N HIS A 5 -3.79 -13.17 5.99
CA HIS A 5 -2.39 -13.61 6.18
C HIS A 5 -1.52 -12.49 6.77
N SER A 6 -1.75 -11.25 6.39
CA SER A 6 -1.01 -10.08 6.85
C SER A 6 -1.93 -8.90 7.09
N ASP A 7 -1.48 -7.98 7.91
CA ASP A 7 -2.22 -6.80 8.35
C ASP A 7 -1.78 -5.57 7.56
N ILE A 8 -0.49 -5.56 7.19
CA ILE A 8 0.13 -4.57 6.32
C ILE A 8 0.92 -5.32 5.25
N ALA A 9 0.89 -4.85 4.02
CA ALA A 9 1.74 -5.32 2.93
C ALA A 9 2.61 -4.15 2.45
N ILE A 10 3.89 -4.42 2.24
CA ILE A 10 4.84 -3.44 1.72
C ILE A 10 5.57 -4.00 0.51
N GLY A 11 5.93 -3.13 -0.42
CA GLY A 11 6.88 -3.48 -1.46
C GLY A 11 8.28 -3.63 -0.86
N SER A 12 9.07 -4.56 -1.36
CA SER A 12 10.47 -4.72 -0.94
C SER A 12 11.37 -4.66 -2.16
N ARG A 13 12.21 -3.64 -2.19
CA ARG A 13 13.28 -3.47 -3.20
C ARG A 13 14.53 -4.25 -2.84
N LEU A 14 14.61 -4.72 -1.60
CA LEU A 14 15.75 -5.47 -1.05
C LEU A 14 15.53 -6.99 -1.07
N SER A 15 14.40 -7.46 -1.56
CA SER A 15 14.13 -8.87 -1.78
C SER A 15 15.01 -9.43 -2.92
N SER A 16 15.41 -10.69 -2.80
CA SER A 16 16.18 -11.39 -3.86
C SER A 16 15.36 -11.60 -5.15
N ALA A 17 14.05 -11.53 -5.06
CA ALA A 17 13.14 -11.66 -6.21
C ALA A 17 12.77 -10.31 -6.85
N SER A 18 13.28 -9.19 -6.33
CA SER A 18 13.03 -7.85 -6.86
C SER A 18 14.02 -7.51 -7.99
N VAL A 19 13.50 -6.89 -9.05
CA VAL A 19 14.33 -6.35 -10.13
C VAL A 19 14.50 -4.85 -9.91
N VAL A 20 15.69 -4.42 -9.46
CA VAL A 20 15.95 -3.05 -9.05
C VAL A 20 17.08 -2.43 -9.84
N ALA A 21 16.78 -1.35 -10.55
CA ALA A 21 17.78 -0.51 -11.21
C ALA A 21 18.04 0.74 -10.36
N ARG A 22 19.14 0.73 -9.59
CA ARG A 22 19.55 1.86 -8.74
C ARG A 22 21.07 1.97 -8.65
N GLY A 23 21.54 3.16 -8.29
CA GLY A 23 22.98 3.40 -8.09
C GLY A 23 23.52 2.67 -6.84
N PRO A 24 24.80 2.18 -6.90
CA PRO A 24 25.38 1.38 -5.81
C PRO A 24 25.43 2.11 -4.46
N LYS A 25 25.62 3.42 -4.47
CA LYS A 25 25.60 4.24 -3.25
C LYS A 25 24.26 4.17 -2.52
N ARG A 26 23.16 4.29 -3.25
CA ARG A 26 21.80 4.20 -2.66
C ARG A 26 21.48 2.79 -2.18
N GLU A 27 21.94 1.78 -2.89
CA GLU A 27 21.79 0.39 -2.49
C GLU A 27 22.47 0.13 -1.14
N VAL A 28 23.72 0.56 -0.98
CA VAL A 28 24.47 0.40 0.27
C VAL A 28 23.78 1.15 1.42
N ILE A 29 23.40 2.42 1.22
CA ILE A 29 22.70 3.22 2.24
C ILE A 29 21.39 2.54 2.68
N SER A 30 20.58 2.10 1.73
CA SER A 30 19.32 1.44 2.03
C SER A 30 19.52 0.13 2.82
N ARG A 31 20.51 -0.68 2.44
CA ARG A 31 20.85 -1.92 3.17
C ARG A 31 21.35 -1.64 4.57
N CYS A 32 22.25 -0.66 4.74
CA CYS A 32 22.77 -0.27 6.06
C CYS A 32 21.67 0.25 6.96
N TYR A 33 20.77 1.10 6.44
CA TYR A 33 19.64 1.62 7.19
C TYR A 33 18.71 0.50 7.67
N ASN A 34 18.29 -0.38 6.77
CA ASN A 34 17.41 -1.49 7.14
C ASN A 34 18.10 -2.52 8.06
N LEU A 35 19.41 -2.71 7.92
CA LEU A 35 20.18 -3.50 8.88
C LEU A 35 20.17 -2.86 10.28
N LEU A 36 20.36 -1.54 10.37
CA LEU A 36 20.27 -0.79 11.63
C LEU A 36 18.92 -1.04 12.30
N LEU A 37 17.81 -0.89 11.58
CA LEU A 37 16.48 -1.11 12.13
C LEU A 37 16.30 -2.54 12.66
N ARG A 38 16.77 -3.55 11.91
CA ARG A 38 16.70 -4.94 12.35
C ARG A 38 17.53 -5.23 13.59
N VAL A 39 18.71 -4.64 13.69
CA VAL A 39 19.58 -4.82 14.87
C VAL A 39 19.02 -4.11 16.10
N VAL A 40 18.51 -2.89 15.92
CA VAL A 40 18.03 -2.05 17.04
C VAL A 40 16.67 -2.49 17.55
N PHE A 41 15.74 -2.84 16.64
CA PHE A 41 14.35 -3.11 16.99
C PHE A 41 13.94 -4.58 16.80
N ALA A 42 14.83 -5.43 16.31
CA ALA A 42 14.56 -6.84 16.01
C ALA A 42 13.40 -7.06 15.01
N VAL A 43 13.14 -6.09 14.13
CA VAL A 43 12.07 -6.14 13.13
C VAL A 43 12.36 -7.17 12.04
N ARG A 44 11.30 -7.69 11.43
CA ARG A 44 11.35 -8.74 10.40
C ARG A 44 11.38 -8.18 8.99
N PHE A 45 10.78 -7.02 8.75
CA PHE A 45 10.78 -6.39 7.44
C PHE A 45 12.19 -5.94 7.03
N ARG A 46 12.42 -5.85 5.73
CA ARG A 46 13.74 -5.57 5.12
C ARG A 46 13.79 -4.25 4.37
N ASP A 47 12.65 -3.65 4.01
CA ASP A 47 12.58 -2.39 3.29
C ASP A 47 11.52 -1.45 3.88
N ALA A 48 11.91 -0.68 4.90
CA ALA A 48 11.03 0.24 5.60
C ALA A 48 10.53 1.40 4.73
N GLN A 49 11.35 1.86 3.78
CA GLN A 49 11.13 3.09 3.02
C GLN A 49 10.61 2.85 1.59
N CYS A 50 10.09 1.67 1.27
CA CYS A 50 9.41 1.45 0.00
C CYS A 50 8.04 2.14 0.01
N GLY A 51 7.77 3.02 -0.97
CA GLY A 51 6.51 3.78 -1.06
C GLY A 51 5.28 2.92 -1.37
N PHE A 52 5.44 1.69 -1.85
CA PHE A 52 4.32 0.77 -2.05
C PHE A 52 3.90 0.14 -0.74
N LYS A 53 2.80 0.65 -0.19
CA LYS A 53 2.23 0.14 1.06
C LYS A 53 0.73 -0.01 0.94
N ALA A 54 0.22 -1.08 1.51
CA ALA A 54 -1.21 -1.31 1.68
C ALA A 54 -1.45 -1.83 3.10
N ALA A 55 -2.50 -1.36 3.73
CA ALA A 55 -2.88 -1.78 5.07
C ALA A 55 -4.40 -1.97 5.14
N ARG A 56 -4.84 -2.80 6.07
CA ARG A 56 -6.26 -2.90 6.40
C ARG A 56 -6.73 -1.58 7.00
N THR A 57 -7.88 -1.11 6.58
CA THR A 57 -8.43 0.19 6.99
C THR A 57 -8.70 0.26 8.50
N ASP A 58 -9.17 -0.83 9.10
CA ASP A 58 -9.42 -0.95 10.54
C ASP A 58 -8.13 -0.88 11.36
N VAL A 59 -7.05 -1.44 10.84
CA VAL A 59 -5.71 -1.42 11.44
C VAL A 59 -5.08 -0.03 11.33
N ILE A 60 -5.05 0.53 10.11
CA ILE A 60 -4.35 1.78 9.85
C ILE A 60 -5.00 2.96 10.60
N LYS A 61 -6.33 2.99 10.73
CA LYS A 61 -7.04 4.02 11.49
C LYS A 61 -6.64 4.06 12.97
N ARG A 62 -6.21 2.93 13.53
CA ARG A 62 -5.76 2.84 14.93
C ARG A 62 -4.27 3.13 15.08
N LEU A 63 -3.47 2.82 14.07
CA LEU A 63 -2.02 3.07 14.11
C LEU A 63 -1.66 4.53 13.84
N LEU A 64 -2.34 5.18 12.87
CA LEU A 64 -1.99 6.53 12.44
C LEU A 64 -1.93 7.56 13.57
N PRO A 65 -2.85 7.58 14.56
CA PRO A 65 -2.75 8.53 15.68
C PRO A 65 -1.51 8.36 16.55
N ALA A 66 -0.83 7.20 16.47
CA ALA A 66 0.38 6.93 17.21
C ALA A 66 1.67 7.28 16.45
N VAL A 67 1.56 7.58 15.14
CA VAL A 67 2.69 8.02 14.32
C VAL A 67 2.88 9.51 14.49
N GLU A 68 4.09 9.94 14.88
CA GLU A 68 4.42 11.34 15.16
C GLU A 68 5.17 12.02 14.01
N ASP A 69 5.81 11.23 13.14
CA ASP A 69 6.58 11.75 12.03
C ASP A 69 5.69 12.03 10.82
N GLU A 70 5.82 13.21 10.22
CA GLU A 70 5.08 13.62 9.02
C GLU A 70 5.97 13.68 7.77
N GLU A 71 7.25 13.31 7.91
CA GLU A 71 8.25 13.42 6.84
C GLU A 71 8.79 12.04 6.41
N TRP A 72 10.08 11.96 6.15
CA TRP A 72 10.72 10.76 5.60
C TRP A 72 10.75 9.56 6.54
N PHE A 73 10.71 9.77 7.86
CA PHE A 73 10.69 8.70 8.84
C PHE A 73 9.28 8.13 9.09
N PHE A 74 8.22 8.78 8.61
CA PHE A 74 6.83 8.35 8.76
C PHE A 74 6.63 6.86 8.45
N ASP A 75 7.10 6.41 7.30
CA ASP A 75 6.98 5.04 6.84
C ASP A 75 7.64 4.04 7.80
N THR A 76 8.83 4.38 8.26
CA THR A 76 9.58 3.56 9.22
C THR A 76 8.87 3.52 10.56
N GLU A 77 8.42 4.65 11.08
CA GLU A 77 7.73 4.74 12.37
C GLU A 77 6.45 3.91 12.36
N LEU A 78 5.64 4.03 11.31
CA LEU A 78 4.42 3.25 11.11
C LEU A 78 4.69 1.74 11.19
N LEU A 79 5.70 1.25 10.50
CA LEU A 79 6.04 -0.17 10.46
C LEU A 79 6.64 -0.66 11.78
N LEU A 80 7.45 0.17 12.45
CA LEU A 80 7.99 -0.13 13.78
C LEU A 80 6.87 -0.28 14.82
N ILE A 81 5.91 0.66 14.82
CA ILE A 81 4.74 0.60 15.72
C ILE A 81 3.88 -0.62 15.37
N ALA A 82 3.67 -0.92 14.10
CA ALA A 82 2.89 -2.06 13.66
C ALA A 82 3.46 -3.39 14.17
N GLU A 83 4.75 -3.67 13.93
CA GLU A 83 5.39 -4.91 14.42
C GLU A 83 5.48 -4.97 15.94
N HIS A 84 5.76 -3.82 16.60
CA HIS A 84 5.78 -3.74 18.07
C HIS A 84 4.44 -4.16 18.70
N ASN A 85 3.33 -3.83 18.04
CA ASN A 85 1.97 -4.19 18.48
C ASN A 85 1.50 -5.55 17.91
N GLY A 86 2.42 -6.37 17.41
CA GLY A 86 2.14 -7.74 16.98
C GLY A 86 1.43 -7.88 15.63
N LEU A 87 1.34 -6.80 14.86
CA LEU A 87 0.80 -6.84 13.51
C LEU A 87 1.77 -7.50 12.54
N ARG A 88 1.22 -8.17 11.54
CA ARG A 88 2.02 -8.88 10.54
C ARG A 88 2.25 -8.02 9.31
N VAL A 89 3.50 -7.70 9.07
CA VAL A 89 3.97 -7.02 7.87
C VAL A 89 4.42 -8.07 6.85
N HIS A 90 3.85 -8.04 5.65
CA HIS A 90 4.23 -8.90 4.54
C HIS A 90 4.97 -8.11 3.47
N GLU A 91 6.13 -8.61 3.05
CA GLU A 91 6.93 -8.02 1.98
C GLU A 91 6.63 -8.68 0.64
N VAL A 92 6.38 -7.86 -0.37
CA VAL A 92 6.16 -8.29 -1.75
C VAL A 92 7.31 -7.78 -2.60
N PRO A 93 8.03 -8.64 -3.34
CA PRO A 93 9.03 -8.19 -4.29
C PRO A 93 8.45 -7.21 -5.29
N VAL A 94 9.18 -6.13 -5.60
CA VAL A 94 8.73 -5.10 -6.55
C VAL A 94 9.83 -4.82 -7.57
N ASP A 95 9.43 -4.55 -8.80
CA ASP A 95 10.30 -3.99 -9.81
C ASP A 95 10.41 -2.48 -9.59
N TRP A 96 11.63 -1.96 -9.54
CA TRP A 96 11.88 -0.57 -9.18
C TRP A 96 13.00 0.04 -10.03
N ILE A 97 12.72 1.20 -10.58
CA ILE A 97 13.72 2.03 -11.27
C ILE A 97 13.86 3.34 -10.49
N ASP A 98 15.04 3.62 -9.98
CA ASP A 98 15.31 4.88 -9.28
C ASP A 98 15.33 6.05 -10.27
N ASP A 99 14.74 7.17 -9.85
CA ASP A 99 14.85 8.44 -10.56
C ASP A 99 16.31 8.95 -10.48
N PRO A 100 17.00 9.12 -11.61
CA PRO A 100 18.36 9.63 -11.64
C PRO A 100 18.45 11.09 -11.16
N ASP A 101 17.37 11.88 -11.31
CA ASP A 101 17.31 13.30 -10.95
C ASP A 101 16.78 13.54 -9.54
N SER A 102 16.75 12.52 -8.71
CA SER A 102 16.24 12.64 -7.34
C SER A 102 16.99 13.71 -6.53
N ARG A 103 16.21 14.67 -6.03
CA ARG A 103 16.68 15.83 -5.23
C ARG A 103 16.76 15.55 -3.72
N VAL A 104 16.69 14.30 -3.30
CA VAL A 104 16.73 13.94 -1.87
C VAL A 104 18.13 14.24 -1.33
N ASP A 105 18.20 15.12 -0.33
CA ASP A 105 19.43 15.32 0.44
C ASP A 105 19.63 14.16 1.41
N VAL A 106 20.56 13.26 1.01
CA VAL A 106 20.88 12.06 1.77
C VAL A 106 21.36 12.36 3.19
N ARG A 107 22.07 13.49 3.39
CA ARG A 107 22.62 13.81 4.73
C ARG A 107 21.53 14.27 5.69
N SER A 108 20.69 15.20 5.27
CA SER A 108 19.58 15.70 6.08
C SER A 108 18.59 14.58 6.41
N THR A 109 18.26 13.74 5.41
CA THR A 109 17.39 12.57 5.61
C THR A 109 17.99 11.57 6.59
N ALA A 110 19.28 11.23 6.47
CA ALA A 110 19.94 10.31 7.40
C ALA A 110 19.94 10.82 8.84
N ILE A 111 20.14 12.15 9.05
CA ILE A 111 20.08 12.76 10.39
C ILE A 111 18.64 12.71 10.93
N ALA A 112 17.63 12.98 10.10
CA ALA A 112 16.23 12.87 10.48
C ALA A 112 15.87 11.43 10.85
N ASP A 113 16.28 10.45 10.05
CA ASP A 113 16.10 9.04 10.32
C ASP A 113 16.73 8.60 11.66
N LEU A 114 17.97 9.03 11.94
CA LEU A 114 18.63 8.72 13.23
C LEU A 114 17.93 9.36 14.42
N ARG A 115 17.38 10.56 14.27
CA ARG A 115 16.55 11.20 15.30
C ARG A 115 15.26 10.41 15.52
N GLY A 116 14.62 9.97 14.43
CA GLY A 116 13.45 9.09 14.48
C GLY A 116 13.74 7.77 15.20
N VAL A 117 14.84 7.11 14.86
CA VAL A 117 15.29 5.88 15.54
C VAL A 117 15.46 6.11 17.04
N ARG A 118 16.14 7.19 17.45
CA ARG A 118 16.31 7.55 18.87
C ARG A 118 14.96 7.80 19.55
N ARG A 119 14.04 8.49 18.89
CA ARG A 119 12.68 8.72 19.38
C ARG A 119 11.97 7.39 19.62
N MET A 120 12.02 6.48 18.66
CA MET A 120 11.38 5.17 18.77
C MET A 120 11.96 4.29 19.85
N ILE A 121 13.28 4.26 20.04
CA ILE A 121 13.91 3.57 21.19
C ILE A 121 13.32 4.08 22.50
N SER A 122 13.21 5.40 22.66
CA SER A 122 12.66 6.02 23.86
C SER A 122 11.18 5.69 24.05
N ARG A 123 10.39 5.69 22.98
CA ARG A 123 8.95 5.35 23.00
C ARG A 123 8.73 3.90 23.38
N PHE A 124 9.49 2.97 22.82
CA PHE A 124 9.40 1.55 23.16
C PHE A 124 9.79 1.30 24.62
N ALA A 125 10.86 1.93 25.09
CA ALA A 125 11.29 1.81 26.50
C ALA A 125 10.26 2.36 27.49
N ARG A 126 9.49 3.39 27.11
CA ARG A 126 8.43 3.98 27.95
C ARG A 126 7.05 3.34 27.77
N GLY A 127 6.90 2.41 26.81
CA GLY A 127 5.61 1.83 26.48
C GLY A 127 4.63 2.77 25.75
N THR A 128 5.08 3.96 25.30
CA THR A 128 4.22 4.94 24.62
C THR A 128 3.97 4.64 23.15
N ALA A 129 4.54 3.55 22.63
CA ALA A 129 4.26 3.03 21.31
C ALA A 129 3.23 1.89 21.31
N ASN A 130 2.68 1.55 22.48
CA ASN A 130 1.61 0.59 22.58
C ASN A 130 0.30 1.21 22.09
N VAL A 131 -0.37 0.51 21.16
CA VAL A 131 -1.63 0.95 20.55
C VAL A 131 -2.71 -0.05 20.91
N ASP A 132 -3.83 0.43 21.42
CA ASP A 132 -4.99 -0.42 21.61
C ASP A 132 -5.62 -0.75 20.26
N LEU A 133 -5.37 -1.96 19.79
CA LEU A 133 -5.92 -2.47 18.55
C LEU A 133 -7.36 -3.01 18.75
N GLY A 134 -7.89 -3.01 19.99
CA GLY A 134 -9.19 -3.58 20.34
C GLY A 134 -9.28 -5.07 20.02
N PRO A 135 -10.47 -5.65 20.00
CA PRO A 135 -10.66 -7.00 19.52
C PRO A 135 -10.37 -7.06 18.01
N TYR A 136 -9.10 -7.25 17.71
CA TYR A 136 -8.62 -7.41 16.35
C TYR A 136 -8.90 -8.84 15.91
N GLU A 137 -10.06 -9.07 15.32
CA GLU A 137 -10.36 -10.33 14.67
C GLU A 137 -9.60 -10.39 13.34
N ARG A 138 -8.69 -11.35 13.26
CA ARG A 138 -8.15 -11.78 11.97
C ARG A 138 -9.29 -12.42 11.20
N THR A 139 -10.01 -11.60 10.43
CA THR A 139 -11.08 -12.10 9.58
C THR A 139 -10.46 -13.14 8.64
N PRO A 140 -10.82 -14.42 8.73
CA PRO A 140 -10.42 -15.38 7.72
C PRO A 140 -10.97 -14.91 6.36
N LEU A 141 -10.40 -15.40 5.28
CA LEU A 141 -11.02 -15.29 3.97
C LEU A 141 -12.43 -15.83 4.12
N THR A 142 -13.39 -14.95 4.15
CA THR A 142 -14.78 -15.35 4.05
C THR A 142 -15.03 -15.80 2.62
N ASP A 143 -16.06 -16.64 2.42
CA ASP A 143 -16.57 -17.04 1.08
C ASP A 143 -16.86 -15.83 0.17
N ASP A 144 -16.89 -14.65 0.73
CA ASP A 144 -17.06 -13.36 0.05
C ASP A 144 -15.94 -13.03 -0.95
N PHE A 145 -14.71 -13.51 -0.77
CA PHE A 145 -13.63 -13.21 -1.72
C PHE A 145 -13.91 -13.81 -3.10
N GLY A 146 -14.36 -15.05 -3.15
CA GLY A 146 -14.79 -15.70 -4.39
C GLY A 146 -15.93 -14.92 -5.05
N ARG A 147 -16.95 -14.54 -4.29
CA ARG A 147 -18.09 -13.75 -4.74
C ARG A 147 -17.66 -12.36 -5.24
N GLN A 148 -16.78 -11.68 -4.51
CA GLN A 148 -16.24 -10.36 -4.88
C GLN A 148 -15.42 -10.45 -6.18
N THR A 149 -14.58 -11.48 -6.31
CA THR A 149 -13.78 -11.70 -7.52
C THR A 149 -14.67 -11.98 -8.74
N VAL A 150 -15.65 -12.86 -8.59
CA VAL A 150 -16.61 -13.15 -9.67
C VAL A 150 -17.41 -11.89 -10.05
N SER A 151 -17.92 -11.15 -9.05
CA SER A 151 -18.63 -9.90 -9.29
C SER A 151 -17.76 -8.88 -10.03
N PHE A 152 -16.51 -8.73 -9.63
CA PHE A 152 -15.56 -7.82 -10.27
C PHE A 152 -15.30 -8.20 -11.73
N VAL A 153 -15.08 -9.49 -12.01
CA VAL A 153 -14.89 -10.00 -13.37
C VAL A 153 -16.13 -9.79 -14.22
N VAL A 154 -17.31 -10.12 -13.69
CA VAL A 154 -18.59 -9.94 -14.40
C VAL A 154 -18.82 -8.46 -14.74
N ILE A 155 -18.64 -7.56 -13.77
CA ILE A 155 -18.77 -6.11 -13.99
C ILE A 155 -17.77 -5.64 -15.07
N GLY A 156 -16.53 -6.13 -15.03
CA GLY A 156 -15.50 -5.80 -16.01
C GLY A 156 -15.88 -6.23 -17.42
N VAL A 157 -16.35 -7.47 -17.59
CA VAL A 157 -16.81 -8.00 -18.88
C VAL A 157 -18.01 -7.20 -19.41
N VAL A 158 -19.02 -6.98 -18.58
CA VAL A 158 -20.21 -6.19 -18.94
C VAL A 158 -19.82 -4.77 -19.35
N SER A 159 -18.96 -4.11 -18.58
CA SER A 159 -18.47 -2.76 -18.91
C SER A 159 -17.75 -2.72 -20.26
N THR A 160 -16.93 -3.73 -20.55
CA THR A 160 -16.23 -3.84 -21.84
C THR A 160 -17.20 -3.99 -23.01
N LEU A 161 -18.21 -4.85 -22.85
CA LEU A 161 -19.25 -5.04 -23.89
C LEU A 161 -20.08 -3.78 -24.12
N ILE A 162 -20.44 -3.06 -23.05
CA ILE A 162 -21.15 -1.78 -23.15
C ILE A 162 -20.27 -0.73 -23.86
N SER A 163 -18.97 -0.64 -23.48
CA SER A 163 -18.05 0.29 -24.15
C SER A 163 -17.92 0.00 -25.64
N LEU A 164 -17.81 -1.26 -25.98
CA LEU A 164 -17.77 -1.71 -27.39
C LEU A 164 -19.06 -1.36 -28.14
N ALA A 165 -20.21 -1.60 -27.52
CA ALA A 165 -21.50 -1.27 -28.12
C ALA A 165 -21.66 0.25 -28.36
N ILE A 166 -21.28 1.07 -27.39
CA ILE A 166 -21.28 2.54 -27.54
C ILE A 166 -20.31 2.97 -28.65
N PHE A 167 -19.11 2.39 -28.67
CA PHE A 167 -18.13 2.66 -29.72
C PHE A 167 -18.67 2.36 -31.12
N LEU A 168 -19.25 1.16 -31.31
CA LEU A 168 -19.81 0.74 -32.61
C LEU A 168 -20.99 1.62 -33.04
N ALA A 169 -21.82 2.04 -32.12
CA ALA A 169 -22.98 2.88 -32.42
C ALA A 169 -22.57 4.34 -32.80
N LEU A 170 -21.50 4.86 -32.23
CA LEU A 170 -21.15 6.27 -32.39
C LEU A 170 -20.00 6.53 -33.38
N ARG A 171 -19.18 5.52 -33.71
CA ARG A 171 -17.96 5.71 -34.48
C ARG A 171 -18.18 6.33 -35.86
N ASP A 172 -19.31 5.98 -36.51
CA ASP A 172 -19.63 6.42 -37.87
C ASP A 172 -20.23 7.83 -37.87
N GLU A 173 -20.77 8.31 -36.71
CA GLU A 173 -21.39 9.63 -36.57
C GLU A 173 -20.40 10.70 -36.10
N ILE A 174 -19.58 10.39 -35.08
CA ILE A 174 -18.69 11.35 -34.43
C ILE A 174 -17.20 11.04 -34.57
N GLY A 175 -16.87 9.96 -35.26
CA GLY A 175 -15.50 9.48 -35.43
C GLY A 175 -14.98 8.63 -34.27
N ALA A 176 -14.04 7.73 -34.58
CA ALA A 176 -13.53 6.72 -33.66
C ALA A 176 -12.92 7.29 -32.33
N PRO A 177 -12.15 8.42 -32.33
CA PRO A 177 -11.58 8.93 -31.09
C PRO A 177 -12.64 9.38 -30.09
N TRP A 178 -13.67 10.09 -30.54
CA TRP A 178 -14.74 10.60 -29.67
C TRP A 178 -15.67 9.49 -29.21
N ALA A 179 -16.00 8.54 -30.08
CA ALA A 179 -16.79 7.37 -29.72
C ALA A 179 -16.11 6.55 -28.63
N ASN A 180 -14.79 6.35 -28.73
CA ASN A 180 -14.01 5.65 -27.71
C ASN A 180 -13.95 6.42 -26.38
N ALA A 181 -13.75 7.73 -26.42
CA ALA A 181 -13.71 8.59 -25.22
C ALA A 181 -15.06 8.54 -24.45
N ILE A 182 -16.17 8.61 -25.17
CA ILE A 182 -17.53 8.52 -24.58
C ILE A 182 -17.76 7.13 -23.97
N GLY A 183 -17.49 6.07 -24.72
CA GLY A 183 -17.65 4.69 -24.27
C GLY A 183 -16.83 4.41 -23.01
N PHE A 184 -15.56 4.80 -23.01
CA PHE A 184 -14.67 4.64 -21.86
C PHE A 184 -15.16 5.42 -20.64
N THR A 185 -15.50 6.70 -20.78
CA THR A 185 -15.94 7.55 -19.67
C THR A 185 -17.23 7.04 -19.05
N ALA A 186 -18.23 6.70 -19.88
CA ALA A 186 -19.51 6.19 -19.42
C ALA A 186 -19.34 4.87 -18.63
N THR A 187 -18.53 3.95 -19.16
CA THR A 187 -18.28 2.66 -18.50
C THR A 187 -17.38 2.78 -17.29
N ALA A 188 -16.43 3.70 -17.23
CA ALA A 188 -15.61 3.96 -16.05
C ALA A 188 -16.45 4.44 -14.86
N ILE A 189 -17.37 5.36 -15.11
CA ILE A 189 -18.30 5.86 -14.07
C ILE A 189 -19.23 4.74 -13.59
N GLY A 190 -19.85 4.01 -14.53
CA GLY A 190 -20.72 2.88 -14.22
C GLY A 190 -20.03 1.76 -13.46
N ASN A 191 -18.80 1.43 -13.85
CA ASN A 191 -17.97 0.42 -13.21
C ASN A 191 -17.59 0.81 -11.76
N LYS A 192 -17.20 2.06 -11.54
CA LYS A 192 -16.93 2.59 -10.19
C LYS A 192 -18.17 2.46 -9.28
N TRP A 193 -19.34 2.85 -9.78
CA TRP A 193 -20.60 2.76 -9.03
C TRP A 193 -21.00 1.31 -8.74
N ALA A 194 -20.96 0.44 -9.75
CA ALA A 194 -21.33 -0.97 -9.62
C ALA A 194 -20.40 -1.71 -8.65
N ASN A 195 -19.08 -1.51 -8.75
CA ASN A 195 -18.14 -2.12 -7.83
C ASN A 195 -18.33 -1.63 -6.39
N ARG A 196 -18.60 -0.33 -6.20
CA ARG A 196 -18.87 0.22 -4.86
C ARG A 196 -20.12 -0.43 -4.23
N ARG A 197 -21.17 -0.68 -5.02
CA ARG A 197 -22.45 -1.16 -4.54
C ARG A 197 -22.54 -2.68 -4.40
N TRP A 198 -21.95 -3.43 -5.32
CA TRP A 198 -22.14 -4.88 -5.43
C TRP A 198 -20.91 -5.71 -5.09
N THR A 199 -19.71 -5.21 -5.38
CA THR A 199 -18.48 -5.96 -5.12
C THR A 199 -17.99 -5.75 -3.70
N PHE A 200 -18.02 -4.52 -3.19
CA PHE A 200 -17.43 -4.18 -1.90
C PHE A 200 -18.46 -3.91 -0.79
N ASP A 201 -19.76 -4.10 -1.07
CA ASP A 201 -20.90 -4.01 -0.13
C ASP A 201 -20.72 -2.97 0.99
N ARG A 202 -20.38 -1.74 0.63
CA ARG A 202 -20.32 -0.62 1.56
C ARG A 202 -21.74 -0.13 1.85
N ARG A 203 -22.54 -0.98 2.53
CA ARG A 203 -23.77 -0.58 3.19
C ARG A 203 -23.42 -0.16 4.62
N GLY A 204 -23.37 1.14 4.82
CA GLY A 204 -23.34 1.73 6.16
C GLY A 204 -21.96 2.21 6.58
N ASP A 205 -21.61 3.37 6.15
CA ASP A 205 -20.89 4.41 6.88
C ASP A 205 -21.31 5.73 6.21
N ASP A 206 -22.49 6.21 6.57
CA ASP A 206 -22.89 7.61 6.48
C ASP A 206 -22.71 8.25 7.86
#